data_51287e84274ff6f61687a887fccffcb7
#
_entry.id   51287e84274ff6f61687a887fccffcb7
#
_cell.length_a   1.000
_cell.length_b   1.000
_cell.length_c   1.000
_cell.angle_alpha   90.00
_cell.angle_beta   90.00
_cell.angle_gamma   90.00
#
_symmetry.space_group_name_H-M   'P 1'
#
loop_
_entity.id
_entity.type
_entity.pdbx_description
1 polymer ?
#
loop_
_entity_poly.entity_id
_entity_poly.type
_entity_poly.pdbx_seq_one_letter_code
_entity_poly.pdbx_strand_id
1 'polypeptide(L)'
;MSRLPVRPLAGALIGALVIVMTSMLGTATATAVPVAATRSAVAIELDTDLTLLVAKCEGCVITLLSYDGANPVYSSVPATVTGGSVTINLPSARTAGMSVRVEPPWLTTRVAADTNVVWRYAGKAIGDSIGFREARSKRRASGCWAGTVNEAVTLTIKVRQVSYRGRPGAIAWAPVTESFVPPMERVRDGVLVSDDVLACDLYR
;
A
#
# COMPACT_ATOMS: atom_id res chain seq x y z
N MET A 1 35.77 -28.79 4.83
CA MET A 1 36.03 -28.81 6.28
C MET A 1 36.63 -27.47 6.69
N SER A 2 35.86 -26.54 7.19
CA SER A 2 36.36 -25.29 7.75
C SER A 2 35.47 -24.91 8.96
N ARG A 3 36.14 -24.79 10.08
CA ARG A 3 35.57 -24.62 11.42
C ARG A 3 35.17 -23.15 11.67
N LEU A 4 34.00 -22.96 12.23
CA LEU A 4 33.51 -21.68 12.77
C LEU A 4 34.11 -21.45 14.16
N PRO A 5 34.50 -20.24 14.53
CA PRO A 5 34.85 -19.89 15.89
C PRO A 5 33.65 -19.44 16.72
N VAL A 6 33.51 -20.06 17.87
CA VAL A 6 32.59 -19.70 18.95
C VAL A 6 33.17 -18.52 19.73
N ARG A 7 32.38 -17.51 20.03
CA ARG A 7 32.73 -16.43 20.96
C ARG A 7 31.86 -16.53 22.22
N PRO A 8 32.46 -16.35 23.41
CA PRO A 8 31.75 -16.49 24.66
C PRO A 8 31.05 -15.21 25.10
N LEU A 9 29.93 -15.42 25.78
CA LEU A 9 29.18 -14.44 26.57
C LEU A 9 29.88 -14.21 27.91
N ALA A 10 30.01 -12.96 28.34
CA ALA A 10 30.22 -12.64 29.74
C ALA A 10 29.70 -11.22 30.04
N GLY A 11 28.99 -11.08 31.14
CA GLY A 11 28.96 -9.87 31.93
C GLY A 11 27.59 -9.39 32.38
N ALA A 12 27.05 -10.01 33.44
CA ALA A 12 25.99 -9.44 34.24
C ALA A 12 26.53 -8.36 35.19
N LEU A 13 25.86 -7.23 35.30
CA LEU A 13 26.03 -6.25 36.37
C LEU A 13 24.68 -5.92 36.99
N ILE A 14 24.49 -6.42 38.20
CA ILE A 14 23.36 -6.14 39.08
C ILE A 14 23.69 -4.86 39.85
N GLY A 15 22.94 -3.78 39.62
CA GLY A 15 23.00 -2.55 40.40
C GLY A 15 21.79 -2.47 41.33
N ALA A 16 22.02 -2.65 42.62
CA ALA A 16 21.00 -2.48 43.67
C ALA A 16 20.80 -0.98 43.93
N LEU A 17 19.60 -0.47 43.74
CA LEU A 17 19.20 0.89 44.10
C LEU A 17 18.44 0.85 45.45
N VAL A 18 19.06 1.40 46.49
CA VAL A 18 18.45 1.60 47.82
C VAL A 18 17.61 2.87 47.77
N ILE A 19 16.30 2.73 47.96
CA ILE A 19 15.37 3.87 48.05
C ILE A 19 15.14 4.15 49.54
N VAL A 20 15.63 5.31 50.00
CA VAL A 20 15.36 5.87 51.32
C VAL A 20 13.99 6.55 51.27
N MET A 21 13.00 6.03 51.98
CA MET A 21 11.71 6.69 52.16
C MET A 21 11.78 7.68 53.34
N THR A 22 11.76 8.96 53.02
CA THR A 22 11.48 10.04 53.97
C THR A 22 10.01 10.40 53.91
N SER A 23 9.29 10.05 54.97
CA SER A 23 7.88 10.40 55.20
C SER A 23 7.78 11.87 55.58
N MET A 24 7.31 12.74 54.67
CA MET A 24 6.83 14.07 55.05
C MET A 24 5.30 14.06 55.07
N LEU A 25 4.72 14.24 56.25
CA LEU A 25 3.30 14.58 56.40
C LEU A 25 3.10 16.00 55.92
N GLY A 26 2.62 16.13 54.68
CA GLY A 26 2.15 17.37 54.10
C GLY A 26 0.63 17.38 54.08
N THR A 27 0.01 18.35 54.77
CA THR A 27 -1.42 18.63 54.72
C THR A 27 -1.82 19.00 53.29
N ALA A 28 -2.51 18.10 52.63
CA ALA A 28 -2.98 18.32 51.25
C ALA A 28 -4.25 19.17 51.30
N THR A 29 -4.14 20.45 50.98
CA THR A 29 -5.26 21.27 50.52
C THR A 29 -5.66 20.77 49.12
N ALA A 30 -6.81 20.13 49.02
CA ALA A 30 -7.37 19.69 47.76
C ALA A 30 -7.81 20.91 46.93
N THR A 31 -6.94 21.43 46.09
CA THR A 31 -7.34 22.32 45.01
C THR A 31 -8.03 21.48 43.94
N ALA A 32 -9.35 21.70 43.73
CA ALA A 32 -10.10 21.10 42.67
C ALA A 32 -9.52 21.63 41.34
N VAL A 33 -8.76 20.76 40.65
CA VAL A 33 -8.31 21.03 39.26
C VAL A 33 -9.53 20.94 38.37
N PRO A 34 -9.89 22.00 37.62
CA PRO A 34 -10.98 21.89 36.68
C PRO A 34 -10.61 20.84 35.64
N VAL A 35 -11.39 19.75 35.59
CA VAL A 35 -11.29 18.77 34.52
C VAL A 35 -11.69 19.49 33.25
N ALA A 36 -10.69 19.90 32.49
CA ALA A 36 -10.90 20.40 31.14
C ALA A 36 -11.53 19.26 30.35
N ALA A 37 -12.82 19.37 30.03
CA ALA A 37 -13.50 18.45 29.14
C ALA A 37 -12.79 18.55 27.80
N THR A 38 -11.93 17.59 27.54
CA THR A 38 -11.29 17.41 26.22
C THR A 38 -12.42 17.09 25.26
N ARG A 39 -12.91 18.10 24.55
CA ARG A 39 -13.76 17.87 23.39
C ARG A 39 -12.91 17.08 22.40
N SER A 40 -13.18 15.79 22.26
CA SER A 40 -12.68 15.01 21.16
C SER A 40 -13.15 15.70 19.88
N ALA A 41 -12.21 16.35 19.19
CA ALA A 41 -12.49 16.85 17.87
C ALA A 41 -12.81 15.60 17.03
N VAL A 42 -14.03 15.51 16.54
CA VAL A 42 -14.39 14.52 15.52
C VAL A 42 -13.54 14.89 14.32
N ALA A 43 -12.54 14.07 14.03
CA ALA A 43 -11.75 14.21 12.81
C ALA A 43 -12.75 14.03 11.64
N ILE A 44 -12.95 15.08 10.85
CA ILE A 44 -13.70 14.98 9.60
C ILE A 44 -12.82 14.11 8.71
N GLU A 45 -13.24 12.89 8.46
CA GLU A 45 -12.60 12.01 7.50
C GLU A 45 -12.93 12.55 6.11
N LEU A 46 -11.91 13.02 5.40
CA LEU A 46 -12.06 13.52 4.05
C LEU A 46 -12.13 12.31 3.10
N ASP A 47 -13.07 12.36 2.17
CA ASP A 47 -13.20 11.39 1.09
C ASP A 47 -12.44 11.86 -0.15
N THR A 48 -11.99 10.91 -0.94
CA THR A 48 -11.35 11.11 -2.24
C THR A 48 -12.15 10.42 -3.32
N ASP A 49 -12.53 11.15 -4.36
CA ASP A 49 -13.01 10.59 -5.62
C ASP A 49 -11.83 10.20 -6.50
N LEU A 50 -11.48 8.93 -6.48
CA LEU A 50 -10.42 8.37 -7.33
C LEU A 50 -11.00 7.97 -8.67
N THR A 51 -10.68 8.72 -9.72
CA THR A 51 -11.00 8.37 -11.10
C THR A 51 -9.83 7.67 -11.75
N LEU A 52 -10.05 6.45 -12.24
CA LEU A 52 -9.09 5.68 -13.00
C LEU A 52 -9.48 5.69 -14.47
N LEU A 53 -8.60 6.25 -15.32
CA LEU A 53 -8.75 6.20 -16.78
C LEU A 53 -8.10 4.91 -17.28
N VAL A 54 -8.93 3.96 -17.72
CA VAL A 54 -8.51 2.60 -18.11
C VAL A 54 -8.90 2.34 -19.57
N ALA A 55 -8.35 3.16 -20.46
CA ALA A 55 -8.62 3.00 -21.89
C ALA A 55 -8.27 1.58 -22.37
N LYS A 56 -9.14 0.97 -23.18
CA LYS A 56 -9.01 -0.39 -23.75
C LYS A 56 -9.18 -1.54 -22.74
N CYS A 57 -9.87 -1.29 -21.64
CA CYS A 57 -10.26 -2.34 -20.72
C CYS A 57 -11.75 -2.21 -20.32
N GLU A 58 -12.62 -2.08 -21.28
CA GLU A 58 -14.06 -2.09 -21.05
C GLU A 58 -14.46 -3.36 -20.34
N GLY A 59 -15.29 -3.26 -19.28
CA GLY A 59 -15.70 -4.41 -18.46
C GLY A 59 -14.64 -4.94 -17.51
N CYS A 60 -13.45 -4.32 -17.41
CA CYS A 60 -12.50 -4.61 -16.35
C CYS A 60 -13.14 -4.32 -14.99
N VAL A 61 -12.95 -5.20 -14.02
CA VAL A 61 -13.34 -4.97 -12.63
C VAL A 61 -12.13 -4.45 -11.87
N ILE A 62 -12.32 -3.36 -11.16
CA ILE A 62 -11.31 -2.71 -10.34
C ILE A 62 -11.65 -2.87 -8.86
N THR A 63 -10.68 -3.28 -8.06
CA THR A 63 -10.76 -3.31 -6.60
C THR A 63 -9.56 -2.56 -6.01
N LEU A 64 -9.83 -1.66 -5.09
CA LEU A 64 -8.79 -0.96 -4.35
C LEU A 64 -8.51 -1.71 -3.06
N LEU A 65 -7.24 -1.92 -2.75
CA LEU A 65 -6.79 -2.59 -1.55
C LEU A 65 -5.86 -1.66 -0.77
N SER A 66 -6.08 -1.48 0.51
CA SER A 66 -5.25 -0.66 1.39
C SER A 66 -5.07 -1.33 2.74
N TYR A 67 -3.88 -1.20 3.33
CA TYR A 67 -3.55 -1.72 4.64
C TYR A 67 -2.91 -0.61 5.47
N ASP A 68 -3.46 -0.34 6.63
CA ASP A 68 -3.04 0.72 7.54
C ASP A 68 -2.42 0.19 8.85
N GLY A 69 -2.00 -1.08 8.84
CA GLY A 69 -1.51 -1.77 10.04
C GLY A 69 -2.63 -2.40 10.87
N ALA A 70 -3.90 -2.15 10.54
CA ALA A 70 -5.05 -2.75 11.19
C ALA A 70 -5.61 -3.93 10.37
N ASN A 71 -6.19 -4.91 11.04
CA ASN A 71 -6.97 -5.96 10.40
C ASN A 71 -8.46 -5.64 10.52
N PRO A 72 -9.27 -5.87 9.45
CA PRO A 72 -8.92 -6.43 8.14
C PRO A 72 -8.33 -5.40 7.17
N VAL A 73 -7.69 -5.91 6.10
CA VAL A 73 -7.31 -5.09 4.95
C VAL A 73 -8.55 -4.42 4.36
N TYR A 74 -8.49 -3.12 4.13
CA TYR A 74 -9.56 -2.42 3.42
C TYR A 74 -9.65 -2.91 1.99
N SER A 75 -10.85 -3.21 1.55
CA SER A 75 -11.16 -3.54 0.15
C SER A 75 -12.35 -2.70 -0.27
N SER A 76 -12.22 -1.95 -1.36
CA SER A 76 -13.37 -1.26 -1.94
C SER A 76 -14.40 -2.24 -2.46
N VAL A 77 -15.62 -1.78 -2.66
CA VAL A 77 -16.57 -2.48 -3.51
C VAL A 77 -15.97 -2.57 -4.91
N PRO A 78 -15.98 -3.76 -5.56
CA PRO A 78 -15.52 -3.88 -6.94
C PRO A 78 -16.34 -3.00 -7.87
N ALA A 79 -15.66 -2.26 -8.75
CA ALA A 79 -16.29 -1.33 -9.68
C ALA A 79 -15.90 -1.66 -11.12
N THR A 80 -16.84 -1.59 -12.06
CA THR A 80 -16.64 -1.96 -13.46
C THR A 80 -16.27 -0.75 -14.29
N VAL A 81 -15.23 -0.87 -15.10
CA VAL A 81 -14.82 0.15 -16.09
C VAL A 81 -15.88 0.24 -17.17
N THR A 82 -16.43 1.44 -17.36
CA THR A 82 -17.42 1.75 -18.39
C THR A 82 -17.04 3.03 -19.11
N GLY A 83 -17.07 3.01 -20.42
CA GLY A 83 -16.62 4.17 -21.22
C GLY A 83 -15.14 4.51 -21.03
N GLY A 84 -14.32 3.50 -20.64
CA GLY A 84 -12.88 3.65 -20.45
C GLY A 84 -12.47 4.28 -19.11
N SER A 85 -13.38 4.42 -18.15
CA SER A 85 -13.07 4.97 -16.83
C SER A 85 -13.91 4.34 -15.72
N VAL A 86 -13.46 4.52 -14.49
CA VAL A 86 -14.21 4.19 -13.27
C VAL A 86 -13.86 5.18 -12.18
N THR A 87 -14.84 5.63 -11.40
CA THR A 87 -14.62 6.45 -10.21
C THR A 87 -15.02 5.66 -8.97
N ILE A 88 -14.16 5.67 -7.97
CA ILE A 88 -14.36 5.00 -6.68
C ILE A 88 -14.16 6.05 -5.60
N ASN A 89 -15.17 6.24 -4.77
CA ASN A 89 -15.08 7.08 -3.58
C ASN A 89 -14.51 6.25 -2.42
N LEU A 90 -13.53 6.81 -1.70
CA LEU A 90 -12.92 6.17 -0.55
C LEU A 90 -12.35 7.22 0.42
N PRO A 91 -12.22 6.89 1.72
CA PRO A 91 -11.54 7.76 2.67
C PRO A 91 -10.13 8.10 2.21
N SER A 92 -9.75 9.38 2.23
CA SER A 92 -8.43 9.84 1.78
C SER A 92 -7.28 9.13 2.50
N ALA A 93 -7.47 8.81 3.79
CA ALA A 93 -6.50 8.03 4.57
C ALA A 93 -6.24 6.63 3.99
N ARG A 94 -7.18 6.06 3.24
CA ARG A 94 -7.05 4.75 2.58
C ARG A 94 -6.31 4.80 1.25
N THR A 95 -5.98 5.97 0.76
CA THR A 95 -5.23 6.13 -0.50
C THR A 95 -3.74 5.86 -0.33
N ALA A 96 -3.18 6.12 0.85
CA ALA A 96 -1.77 5.88 1.13
C ALA A 96 -1.44 4.38 1.13
N GLY A 97 -0.46 3.99 0.33
CA GLY A 97 -0.06 2.58 0.16
C GLY A 97 -1.08 1.73 -0.58
N MET A 98 -2.04 2.34 -1.26
CA MET A 98 -3.09 1.64 -1.98
C MET A 98 -2.53 0.82 -3.15
N SER A 99 -3.01 -0.41 -3.28
CA SER A 99 -2.89 -1.23 -4.48
C SER A 99 -4.17 -1.17 -5.30
N VAL A 100 -4.04 -1.19 -6.61
CA VAL A 100 -5.18 -1.27 -7.54
C VAL A 100 -5.13 -2.62 -8.26
N ARG A 101 -6.06 -3.48 -7.91
CA ARG A 101 -6.25 -4.78 -8.53
C ARG A 101 -7.14 -4.63 -9.76
N VAL A 102 -6.76 -5.27 -10.84
CA VAL A 102 -7.48 -5.25 -12.12
C VAL A 102 -7.82 -6.67 -12.54
N GLU A 103 -9.09 -6.95 -12.74
CA GLU A 103 -9.61 -8.22 -13.23
C GLU A 103 -10.20 -8.01 -14.63
N PRO A 104 -9.45 -8.29 -15.71
CA PRO A 104 -9.93 -8.12 -17.07
C PRO A 104 -10.97 -9.18 -17.46
N PRO A 105 -11.97 -8.86 -18.30
CA PRO A 105 -13.06 -9.78 -18.66
C PRO A 105 -12.62 -10.99 -19.48
N TRP A 106 -11.42 -10.96 -20.08
CA TRP A 106 -10.88 -12.10 -20.84
C TRP A 106 -10.19 -13.16 -19.97
N LEU A 107 -10.06 -12.90 -18.66
CA LEU A 107 -9.49 -13.87 -17.72
C LEU A 107 -10.60 -14.75 -17.17
N THR A 108 -10.78 -15.92 -17.78
CA THR A 108 -11.87 -16.85 -17.45
C THR A 108 -11.53 -17.89 -16.39
N THR A 109 -10.28 -17.94 -15.92
CA THR A 109 -9.81 -18.92 -14.94
C THR A 109 -8.94 -18.31 -13.86
N ARG A 110 -9.16 -18.74 -12.61
CA ARG A 110 -8.50 -18.25 -11.38
C ARG A 110 -6.96 -18.35 -11.32
N VAL A 111 -6.29 -18.91 -12.31
CA VAL A 111 -4.85 -19.25 -12.20
C VAL A 111 -3.90 -18.14 -12.65
N ALA A 112 -4.39 -17.05 -13.17
CA ALA A 112 -3.61 -15.84 -13.47
C ALA A 112 -4.60 -14.67 -13.65
N ALA A 113 -5.64 -14.65 -12.78
CA ALA A 113 -6.85 -13.90 -13.06
C ALA A 113 -6.64 -12.40 -12.89
N ASP A 114 -5.89 -11.99 -11.90
CA ASP A 114 -5.77 -10.59 -11.53
C ASP A 114 -4.35 -10.09 -11.73
N THR A 115 -4.24 -8.82 -11.94
CA THR A 115 -2.98 -8.10 -11.96
C THR A 115 -3.12 -6.84 -11.12
N ASN A 116 -2.05 -6.48 -10.41
CA ASN A 116 -1.98 -5.20 -9.72
C ASN A 116 -1.34 -4.16 -10.64
N VAL A 117 -1.83 -2.93 -10.56
CA VAL A 117 -1.21 -1.81 -11.27
C VAL A 117 0.18 -1.56 -10.70
N VAL A 118 1.17 -1.46 -11.58
CA VAL A 118 2.51 -1.02 -11.23
C VAL A 118 2.59 0.49 -11.38
N TRP A 119 2.95 1.17 -10.28
CA TRP A 119 3.07 2.63 -10.22
C TRP A 119 4.49 3.11 -10.48
N ARG A 120 5.47 2.32 -10.10
CA ARG A 120 6.88 2.71 -10.16
C ARG A 120 7.82 1.54 -10.50
N TYR A 121 8.85 1.84 -11.28
CA TYR A 121 9.97 0.93 -11.59
C TYR A 121 11.29 1.48 -11.05
N ALA A 122 12.19 0.57 -10.62
CA ALA A 122 13.53 0.94 -10.18
C ALA A 122 14.29 1.68 -11.30
N GLY A 123 14.95 2.78 -10.91
CA GLY A 123 15.69 3.63 -11.84
C GLY A 123 14.85 4.60 -12.66
N LYS A 124 13.54 4.71 -12.34
CA LYS A 124 12.64 5.72 -12.94
C LYS A 124 12.29 6.80 -11.93
N ALA A 125 12.34 8.05 -12.34
CA ALA A 125 11.87 9.16 -11.54
C ALA A 125 10.33 9.32 -11.65
N ILE A 126 9.70 9.97 -10.67
CA ILE A 126 8.29 10.36 -10.76
C ILE A 126 8.14 11.24 -12.00
N GLY A 127 7.11 11.00 -12.80
CA GLY A 127 6.89 11.66 -14.08
C GLY A 127 7.51 10.97 -15.31
N ASP A 128 8.41 10.00 -15.11
CA ASP A 128 8.99 9.27 -16.25
C ASP A 128 7.95 8.38 -16.94
N SER A 129 7.98 8.36 -18.26
CA SER A 129 7.10 7.51 -19.06
C SER A 129 7.49 6.04 -18.96
N ILE A 130 6.48 5.18 -18.91
CA ILE A 130 6.59 3.72 -18.88
C ILE A 130 5.87 3.13 -20.10
N GLY A 131 6.66 2.55 -21.00
CA GLY A 131 6.15 1.78 -22.12
C GLY A 131 5.87 0.33 -21.76
N PHE A 132 5.13 -0.39 -22.62
CA PHE A 132 4.81 -1.80 -22.40
C PHE A 132 6.05 -2.69 -22.22
N ARG A 133 7.14 -2.41 -22.94
CA ARG A 133 8.39 -3.18 -22.82
C ARG A 133 8.99 -3.06 -21.42
N GLU A 134 8.91 -1.87 -20.82
CA GLU A 134 9.37 -1.62 -19.44
C GLU A 134 8.42 -2.24 -18.43
N ALA A 135 7.11 -2.07 -18.63
CA ALA A 135 6.10 -2.69 -17.79
C ALA A 135 6.26 -4.22 -17.71
N ARG A 136 6.73 -4.83 -18.81
CA ARG A 136 7.03 -6.26 -18.88
C ARG A 136 8.44 -6.64 -18.39
N SER A 137 9.29 -5.68 -18.05
CA SER A 137 10.68 -5.96 -17.68
C SER A 137 10.79 -6.68 -16.33
N LYS A 138 11.92 -7.42 -16.13
CA LYS A 138 12.26 -8.08 -14.85
C LYS A 138 12.90 -7.09 -13.87
N ARG A 139 12.42 -5.87 -13.78
CA ARG A 139 12.93 -4.85 -12.86
C ARG A 139 12.12 -4.86 -11.57
N ARG A 140 12.71 -4.29 -10.51
CA ARG A 140 11.94 -4.02 -9.30
C ARG A 140 10.88 -2.98 -9.57
N ALA A 141 9.70 -3.20 -9.00
CA ALA A 141 8.54 -2.36 -9.17
C ALA A 141 7.75 -2.23 -7.86
N SER A 142 6.94 -1.19 -7.74
CA SER A 142 5.97 -1.06 -6.66
C SER A 142 4.57 -0.98 -7.25
N GLY A 143 3.66 -1.78 -6.67
CA GLY A 143 2.22 -1.67 -6.85
C GLY A 143 1.56 -0.73 -5.83
N CYS A 144 2.35 -0.12 -4.93
CA CYS A 144 1.89 0.69 -3.82
C CYS A 144 1.94 2.17 -4.20
N TRP A 145 0.78 2.79 -4.38
CA TRP A 145 0.69 4.23 -4.60
C TRP A 145 0.88 5.01 -3.29
N ALA A 146 1.54 6.17 -3.34
CA ALA A 146 1.76 6.97 -2.14
C ALA A 146 0.51 7.63 -1.58
N GLY A 147 -0.57 7.68 -2.39
CA GLY A 147 -1.84 8.28 -1.99
C GLY A 147 -1.93 9.76 -2.25
N THR A 148 -3.03 10.35 -1.77
CA THR A 148 -3.35 11.77 -1.90
C THR A 148 -4.17 12.24 -0.71
N VAL A 149 -4.16 13.55 -0.49
CA VAL A 149 -5.07 14.25 0.43
C VAL A 149 -6.09 15.10 -0.32
N ASN A 150 -6.08 15.04 -1.65
CA ASN A 150 -7.02 15.80 -2.48
C ASN A 150 -8.40 15.12 -2.50
N GLU A 151 -9.45 15.91 -2.54
CA GLU A 151 -10.84 15.44 -2.64
C GLU A 151 -11.11 14.70 -3.96
N ALA A 152 -10.35 14.99 -5.00
CA ALA A 152 -10.43 14.30 -6.29
C ALA A 152 -9.06 14.12 -6.91
N VAL A 153 -8.84 12.95 -7.51
CA VAL A 153 -7.61 12.63 -8.26
C VAL A 153 -7.95 11.76 -9.46
N THR A 154 -7.25 11.99 -10.56
CA THR A 154 -7.37 11.16 -11.75
C THR A 154 -6.03 10.51 -12.06
N LEU A 155 -6.03 9.20 -12.19
CA LEU A 155 -4.85 8.40 -12.54
C LEU A 155 -5.12 7.63 -13.84
N THR A 156 -4.09 7.51 -14.67
CA THR A 156 -4.19 6.73 -15.91
C THR A 156 -3.58 5.35 -15.71
N ILE A 157 -4.31 4.33 -16.16
CA ILE A 157 -3.88 2.94 -16.13
C ILE A 157 -3.93 2.38 -17.55
N LYS A 158 -2.90 1.63 -17.92
CA LYS A 158 -2.89 0.81 -19.13
C LYS A 158 -2.97 -0.65 -18.74
N VAL A 159 -3.86 -1.37 -19.44
CA VAL A 159 -4.03 -2.81 -19.27
C VAL A 159 -3.76 -3.47 -20.61
N ARG A 160 -3.00 -4.56 -20.61
CA ARG A 160 -2.71 -5.32 -21.83
C ARG A 160 -2.78 -6.81 -21.57
N GLN A 161 -3.50 -7.50 -22.47
CA GLN A 161 -3.49 -8.95 -22.51
C GLN A 161 -2.12 -9.48 -22.90
N VAL A 162 -1.67 -10.50 -22.20
CA VAL A 162 -0.41 -11.21 -22.44
C VAL A 162 -0.63 -12.71 -22.34
N SER A 163 0.31 -13.50 -22.83
CA SER A 163 0.36 -14.91 -22.52
C SER A 163 1.35 -15.13 -21.38
N TYR A 164 0.90 -15.71 -20.30
CA TYR A 164 1.73 -16.10 -19.18
C TYR A 164 1.70 -17.62 -19.04
N ARG A 165 2.84 -18.27 -19.27
CA ARG A 165 2.96 -19.73 -19.25
C ARG A 165 1.91 -20.45 -20.12
N GLY A 166 1.64 -19.92 -21.32
CA GLY A 166 0.65 -20.46 -22.25
C GLY A 166 -0.82 -20.18 -21.93
N ARG A 167 -1.09 -19.41 -20.87
CA ARG A 167 -2.44 -18.99 -20.46
C ARG A 167 -2.66 -17.49 -20.69
N PRO A 168 -3.87 -17.05 -20.95
CA PRO A 168 -4.17 -15.63 -20.98
C PRO A 168 -3.86 -15.01 -19.62
N GLY A 169 -3.20 -13.86 -19.64
CA GLY A 169 -2.86 -13.06 -18.47
C GLY A 169 -3.03 -11.58 -18.78
N ALA A 170 -2.79 -10.75 -17.80
CA ALA A 170 -2.83 -9.30 -17.95
C ALA A 170 -1.63 -8.64 -17.28
N ILE A 171 -1.24 -7.50 -17.80
CA ILE A 171 -0.31 -6.57 -17.19
C ILE A 171 -1.04 -5.25 -17.06
N ALA A 172 -1.06 -4.69 -15.87
CA ALA A 172 -1.57 -3.35 -15.60
C ALA A 172 -0.45 -2.44 -15.08
N TRP A 173 -0.37 -1.22 -15.57
CA TRP A 173 0.67 -0.28 -15.16
C TRP A 173 0.24 1.17 -15.37
N ALA A 174 0.78 2.08 -14.57
CA ALA A 174 0.71 3.50 -14.85
C ALA A 174 1.65 3.87 -16.01
N PRO A 175 1.17 4.56 -17.07
CA PRO A 175 2.00 4.94 -18.21
C PRO A 175 3.01 6.04 -17.87
N VAL A 176 2.81 6.72 -16.75
CA VAL A 176 3.73 7.68 -16.14
C VAL A 176 3.98 7.21 -14.72
N THR A 177 5.24 7.26 -14.28
CA THR A 177 5.58 6.85 -12.92
C THR A 177 4.95 7.80 -11.93
N GLU A 178 4.20 7.24 -11.00
CA GLU A 178 3.52 7.96 -9.93
C GLU A 178 4.36 7.94 -8.64
N SER A 179 3.94 8.72 -7.66
CA SER A 179 4.45 8.61 -6.31
C SER A 179 4.12 7.22 -5.75
N PHE A 180 5.01 6.67 -4.93
CA PHE A 180 4.89 5.31 -4.42
C PHE A 180 5.48 5.21 -3.02
N VAL A 181 5.08 4.18 -2.32
CA VAL A 181 5.69 3.77 -1.06
C VAL A 181 6.40 2.42 -1.22
N PRO A 182 7.47 2.15 -0.45
CA PRO A 182 8.11 0.84 -0.44
C PRO A 182 7.12 -0.25 0.05
N PRO A 183 7.36 -1.54 -0.24
CA PRO A 183 8.56 -2.09 -0.87
C PRO A 183 8.55 -2.05 -2.40
N MET A 184 9.75 -2.18 -2.99
CA MET A 184 9.93 -2.37 -4.43
C MET A 184 10.07 -3.87 -4.70
N GLU A 185 9.04 -4.47 -5.25
CA GLU A 185 8.96 -5.89 -5.53
C GLU A 185 9.59 -6.28 -6.86
N ARG A 186 9.89 -7.57 -7.00
CA ARG A 186 10.43 -8.11 -8.24
C ARG A 186 9.31 -8.29 -9.26
N VAL A 187 9.49 -7.71 -10.46
CA VAL A 187 8.62 -7.97 -11.61
C VAL A 187 9.11 -9.20 -12.36
N ARG A 188 8.22 -10.13 -12.63
CA ARG A 188 8.45 -11.28 -13.49
C ARG A 188 7.44 -11.29 -14.62
N ASP A 189 7.93 -11.12 -15.86
CA ASP A 189 7.11 -11.04 -17.08
C ASP A 189 5.98 -9.98 -17.01
N GLY A 190 6.20 -8.91 -16.24
CA GLY A 190 5.24 -7.83 -16.01
C GLY A 190 4.33 -8.04 -14.80
N VAL A 191 4.40 -9.20 -14.15
CA VAL A 191 3.61 -9.52 -12.96
C VAL A 191 4.46 -9.34 -11.72
N LEU A 192 3.92 -8.71 -10.70
CA LEU A 192 4.50 -8.67 -9.37
C LEU A 192 4.46 -10.09 -8.79
N VAL A 193 5.56 -10.52 -8.18
CA VAL A 193 5.73 -11.91 -7.74
C VAL A 193 5.58 -12.10 -6.24
N SER A 194 5.21 -11.07 -5.51
CA SER A 194 4.94 -11.13 -4.08
C SER A 194 3.47 -11.00 -3.80
N ASP A 195 2.92 -11.82 -2.93
CA ASP A 195 1.54 -11.72 -2.44
C ASP A 195 1.35 -10.46 -1.57
N ASP A 196 2.45 -9.91 -1.02
CA ASP A 196 2.44 -8.67 -0.23
C ASP A 196 2.01 -7.43 -1.04
N VAL A 197 1.99 -7.53 -2.36
CA VAL A 197 1.57 -6.44 -3.25
C VAL A 197 0.04 -6.32 -3.35
N LEU A 198 -0.69 -7.29 -2.86
CA LEU A 198 -2.16 -7.24 -2.79
C LEU A 198 -2.65 -6.22 -1.77
N ALA A 199 -1.85 -5.97 -0.74
CA ALA A 199 -2.10 -4.91 0.25
C ALA A 199 -0.73 -4.40 0.74
N CYS A 200 -0.39 -3.18 0.38
CA CYS A 200 0.89 -2.60 0.74
C CYS A 200 0.90 -2.21 2.21
N ASP A 201 1.68 -2.96 2.99
CA ASP A 201 1.87 -2.70 4.40
C ASP A 201 2.90 -1.57 4.58
N LEU A 202 2.44 -0.41 5.01
CA LEU A 202 3.28 0.78 5.26
C LEU A 202 4.08 0.68 6.56
N TYR A 203 3.80 -0.32 7.39
CA TYR A 203 4.37 -0.47 8.74
C TYR A 203 5.42 -1.57 8.85
N ARG A 204 5.82 -2.17 7.71
CA ARG A 204 6.93 -3.12 7.63
C ARG A 204 8.28 -2.48 7.44
#